data_d682a954ad77e782cfd8b344972931e9
#
_entry.id   d682a954ad77e782cfd8b344972931e9
#
_cell.length_a   1.000
_cell.length_b   1.000
_cell.length_c   1.000
_cell.angle_alpha   90.00
_cell.angle_beta   90.00
_cell.angle_gamma   90.00
#
_symmetry.space_group_name_H-M   'P 1'
#
loop_
_entity.id
_entity.type
_entity.pdbx_description
1 polymer ?
#
loop_
_entity_poly.entity_id
_entity_poly.type
_entity_poly.pdbx_seq_one_letter_code
_entity_poly.pdbx_strand_id
1 'polypeptide(L)'
;MFEIPDIQLNQYGKPARIMFLAPYAPDAPDFSKKPYTGNGGYPQYHYNIYKAIQDIGYDVVSSSKPYSVQFAKGNVDYVFSLMNRFAMSRPEIFISSYCEFIQIPYLGAPPNIRAIAEDKLLTKMVFRSLELNVPEGIGLSGEKGIPAQAPFPGP
;
A
#
# COMPACT_ATOMS: atom_id res chain seq x y z
N MET A 1 -17.92 19.11 -12.34
CA MET A 1 -16.51 19.46 -12.66
C MET A 1 -15.76 19.31 -11.35
N PHE A 2 -14.89 18.32 -11.22
CA PHE A 2 -14.09 18.18 -10.00
C PHE A 2 -13.01 19.25 -10.07
N GLU A 3 -13.00 20.16 -9.09
CA GLU A 3 -11.87 21.08 -8.94
C GLU A 3 -10.66 20.25 -8.52
N ILE A 4 -9.60 20.33 -9.30
CA ILE A 4 -8.31 19.77 -8.90
C ILE A 4 -7.80 20.66 -7.76
N PRO A 5 -7.61 20.15 -6.55
CA PRO A 5 -7.11 20.96 -5.45
C PRO A 5 -5.77 21.59 -5.82
N ASP A 6 -5.54 22.80 -5.35
CA ASP A 6 -4.26 23.48 -5.53
C ASP A 6 -3.10 22.60 -5.11
N ILE A 7 -2.04 22.58 -5.93
CA ILE A 7 -0.83 21.82 -5.63
C ILE A 7 -0.27 22.28 -4.28
N GLN A 8 -0.11 21.35 -3.35
CA GLN A 8 0.54 21.66 -2.08
C GLN A 8 2.00 22.01 -2.32
N LEU A 9 2.37 23.22 -1.91
CA LEU A 9 3.76 23.66 -1.92
C LEU A 9 4.43 23.22 -0.60
N ASN A 10 5.69 22.83 -0.71
CA ASN A 10 6.52 22.58 0.47
C ASN A 10 6.93 23.91 1.14
N GLN A 11 7.65 23.80 2.26
CA GLN A 11 8.12 24.98 3.02
C GLN A 11 9.01 25.95 2.22
N TYR A 12 9.48 25.57 1.04
CA TYR A 12 10.30 26.42 0.15
C TYR A 12 9.48 26.98 -1.03
N GLY A 13 8.15 26.85 -1.01
CA GLY A 13 7.28 27.34 -2.08
C GLY A 13 7.39 26.55 -3.40
N LYS A 14 7.92 25.32 -3.35
CA LYS A 14 8.01 24.40 -4.51
C LYS A 14 6.93 23.33 -4.40
N PRO A 15 6.51 22.71 -5.53
CA PRO A 15 5.65 21.54 -5.48
C PRO A 15 6.22 20.49 -4.51
N ALA A 16 5.35 19.91 -3.67
CA ALA A 16 5.76 18.88 -2.74
C ALA A 16 6.40 17.71 -3.49
N ARG A 17 7.48 17.18 -2.95
CA ARG A 17 8.19 16.05 -3.51
C ARG A 17 7.65 14.76 -2.94
N ILE A 18 7.17 13.87 -3.80
CA ILE A 18 6.52 12.62 -3.43
C ILE A 18 7.44 11.43 -3.76
N MET A 19 7.68 10.56 -2.78
CA MET A 19 8.27 9.25 -3.03
C MET A 19 7.17 8.25 -3.40
N PHE A 20 7.14 7.84 -4.66
CA PHE A 20 6.24 6.80 -5.14
C PHE A 20 6.90 5.41 -5.02
N LEU A 21 6.36 4.57 -4.16
CA LEU A 21 6.84 3.21 -3.94
C LEU A 21 5.80 2.20 -4.43
N ALA A 22 6.15 1.41 -5.44
CA ALA A 22 5.26 0.39 -5.99
C ALA A 22 6.05 -0.77 -6.59
N PRO A 23 5.57 -2.03 -6.54
CA PRO A 23 6.24 -3.15 -7.20
C PRO A 23 6.52 -2.90 -8.69
N TYR A 24 5.65 -2.13 -9.33
CA TYR A 24 5.79 -1.69 -10.72
C TYR A 24 5.98 -0.16 -10.76
N ALA A 25 7.14 0.30 -10.34
CA ALA A 25 7.57 1.70 -10.43
C ALA A 25 8.49 1.92 -11.65
N PRO A 26 8.83 3.15 -12.04
CA PRO A 26 9.67 3.44 -13.20
C PRO A 26 11.01 2.70 -13.29
N ASP A 27 11.60 2.33 -12.16
CA ASP A 27 12.82 1.51 -12.11
C ASP A 27 12.57 0.01 -12.33
N ALA A 28 11.30 -0.43 -12.40
CA ALA A 28 10.99 -1.81 -12.77
C ALA A 28 11.11 -2.02 -14.29
N PRO A 29 11.63 -3.18 -14.75
CA PRO A 29 11.90 -3.43 -16.18
C PRO A 29 10.68 -3.26 -17.09
N ASP A 30 9.49 -3.50 -16.57
CA ASP A 30 8.24 -3.51 -17.35
C ASP A 30 7.44 -2.21 -17.28
N PHE A 31 7.91 -1.22 -16.51
CA PHE A 31 7.16 0.01 -16.30
C PHE A 31 6.88 0.80 -17.59
N SER A 32 7.85 0.87 -18.49
CA SER A 32 7.73 1.61 -19.75
C SER A 32 7.00 0.86 -20.86
N LYS A 33 6.73 -0.44 -20.68
CA LYS A 33 6.09 -1.27 -21.71
C LYS A 33 4.57 -1.16 -21.62
N LYS A 34 3.96 -0.44 -22.51
CA LYS A 34 2.49 -0.37 -22.69
C LYS A 34 2.07 -1.11 -23.97
N PRO A 35 0.93 -1.81 -23.96
CA PRO A 35 0.10 -2.20 -22.83
C PRO A 35 0.75 -3.30 -21.99
N TYR A 36 0.54 -3.26 -20.69
CA TYR A 36 0.99 -4.34 -19.79
C TYR A 36 0.07 -5.54 -19.96
N THR A 37 0.58 -6.59 -20.58
CA THR A 37 -0.16 -7.85 -20.74
C THR A 37 0.38 -8.88 -19.75
N GLY A 38 -0.50 -9.52 -18.98
CA GLY A 38 -0.18 -10.73 -18.26
C GLY A 38 -0.17 -10.73 -16.74
N ASN A 39 -0.19 -9.57 -16.07
CA ASN A 39 -0.14 -9.51 -14.58
C ASN A 39 -1.40 -8.92 -13.94
N GLY A 40 -2.58 -9.33 -14.38
CA GLY A 40 -3.83 -8.96 -13.72
C GLY A 40 -4.12 -7.45 -13.62
N GLY A 41 -3.51 -6.64 -14.48
CA GLY A 41 -3.74 -5.18 -14.53
C GLY A 41 -2.92 -4.34 -13.53
N TYR A 42 -2.20 -4.92 -12.58
CA TYR A 42 -1.42 -4.18 -11.59
C TYR A 42 -0.36 -3.25 -12.19
N PRO A 43 0.44 -3.64 -13.20
CA PRO A 43 1.42 -2.73 -13.80
C PRO A 43 0.76 -1.49 -14.39
N GLN A 44 -0.35 -1.66 -15.10
CA GLN A 44 -1.11 -0.55 -15.70
C GLN A 44 -1.71 0.37 -14.62
N TYR A 45 -2.22 -0.22 -13.53
CA TYR A 45 -2.76 0.52 -12.40
C TYR A 45 -1.67 1.39 -11.74
N HIS A 46 -0.51 0.83 -11.43
CA HIS A 46 0.61 1.57 -10.85
C HIS A 46 1.13 2.66 -11.79
N TYR A 47 1.22 2.36 -13.09
CA TYR A 47 1.60 3.35 -14.09
C TYR A 47 0.62 4.53 -14.14
N ASN A 48 -0.68 4.26 -14.15
CA ASN A 48 -1.69 5.31 -14.22
C ASN A 48 -1.65 6.22 -12.99
N ILE A 49 -1.47 5.66 -11.79
CA ILE A 49 -1.33 6.45 -10.56
C ILE A 49 -0.06 7.30 -10.61
N TYR A 50 1.08 6.70 -10.96
CA TYR A 50 2.34 7.43 -11.08
C TYR A 50 2.22 8.61 -12.03
N LYS A 51 1.64 8.37 -13.21
CA LYS A 51 1.42 9.43 -14.20
C LYS A 51 0.46 10.50 -13.70
N ALA A 52 -0.65 10.11 -13.05
CA ALA A 52 -1.59 11.06 -12.49
C ALA A 52 -0.94 12.01 -11.48
N ILE A 53 -0.08 11.49 -10.60
CA ILE A 53 0.66 12.32 -9.62
C ILE A 53 1.59 13.31 -10.34
N GLN A 54 2.28 12.87 -11.39
CA GLN A 54 3.13 13.76 -12.20
C GLN A 54 2.31 14.80 -12.97
N ASP A 55 1.19 14.38 -13.57
CA ASP A 55 0.37 15.25 -14.41
C ASP A 55 -0.34 16.34 -13.59
N ILE A 56 -0.57 16.09 -12.30
CA ILE A 56 -1.01 17.10 -11.32
C ILE A 56 0.10 18.14 -11.09
N GLY A 57 1.37 17.81 -11.28
CA GLY A 57 2.52 18.72 -11.15
C GLY A 57 3.40 18.51 -9.93
N TYR A 58 3.24 17.42 -9.19
CA TYR A 58 4.16 17.09 -8.11
C TYR A 58 5.53 16.62 -8.64
N ASP A 59 6.59 16.91 -7.88
CA ASP A 59 7.92 16.32 -8.11
C ASP A 59 7.91 14.87 -7.56
N VAL A 60 8.11 13.90 -8.44
CA VAL A 60 7.99 12.48 -8.09
C VAL A 60 9.31 11.76 -8.24
N VAL A 61 9.83 11.23 -7.13
CA VAL A 61 10.86 10.19 -7.13
C VAL A 61 10.20 8.83 -6.91
N SER A 62 10.72 7.79 -7.55
CA SER A 62 10.06 6.47 -7.50
C SER A 62 11.04 5.34 -7.29
N SER A 63 10.55 4.24 -6.70
CA SER A 63 11.30 3.00 -6.60
C SER A 63 10.39 1.78 -6.53
N SER A 64 10.84 0.68 -7.15
CA SER A 64 10.24 -0.65 -7.00
C SER A 64 10.76 -1.41 -5.77
N LYS A 65 11.63 -0.79 -4.99
CA LYS A 65 12.29 -1.41 -3.83
C LYS A 65 11.70 -0.89 -2.52
N PRO A 66 11.10 -1.73 -1.66
CA PRO A 66 10.49 -1.27 -0.40
C PRO A 66 11.48 -0.59 0.54
N TYR A 67 12.72 -1.05 0.59
CA TYR A 67 13.75 -0.45 1.45
C TYR A 67 14.17 0.97 1.04
N SER A 68 13.79 1.44 -0.15
CA SER A 68 14.07 2.82 -0.56
C SER A 68 13.40 3.85 0.35
N VAL A 69 12.38 3.48 1.12
CA VAL A 69 11.75 4.34 2.12
C VAL A 69 12.75 4.90 3.15
N GLN A 70 13.87 4.22 3.39
CA GLN A 70 14.93 4.69 4.29
C GLN A 70 15.55 6.03 3.84
N PHE A 71 15.48 6.33 2.55
CA PHE A 71 15.99 7.59 1.99
C PHE A 71 14.94 8.70 1.92
N ALA A 72 13.74 8.48 2.47
CA ALA A 72 12.67 9.48 2.38
C ALA A 72 12.96 10.73 3.23
N LYS A 73 13.45 10.56 4.47
CA LYS A 73 13.68 11.67 5.39
C LYS A 73 14.70 12.67 4.83
N GLY A 74 14.27 13.93 4.73
CA GLY A 74 15.09 15.02 4.20
C GLY A 74 15.19 15.09 2.67
N ASN A 75 14.64 14.09 1.96
CA ASN A 75 14.66 14.03 0.50
C ASN A 75 13.29 14.16 -0.14
N VAL A 76 12.22 13.86 0.59
CA VAL A 76 10.85 14.00 0.11
C VAL A 76 9.94 14.54 1.19
N ASP A 77 8.80 15.10 0.80
CA ASP A 77 7.80 15.67 1.70
C ASP A 77 6.70 14.64 2.05
N TYR A 78 6.54 13.60 1.22
CA TYR A 78 5.46 12.62 1.36
C TYR A 78 5.82 11.27 0.76
N VAL A 79 5.32 10.18 1.36
CA VAL A 79 5.48 8.83 0.82
C VAL A 79 4.14 8.28 0.34
N PHE A 80 4.04 8.02 -0.96
CA PHE A 80 2.90 7.36 -1.60
C PHE A 80 3.28 5.91 -1.89
N SER A 81 2.77 4.95 -1.11
CA SER A 81 3.16 3.56 -1.24
C SER A 81 2.00 2.65 -1.66
N LEU A 82 2.24 1.88 -2.72
CA LEU A 82 1.43 0.74 -3.16
C LEU A 82 2.12 -0.60 -2.82
N MET A 83 3.15 -0.56 -1.97
CA MET A 83 3.88 -1.74 -1.52
C MET A 83 3.10 -2.47 -0.44
N ASN A 84 2.56 -3.64 -0.78
CA ASN A 84 1.85 -4.49 0.15
C ASN A 84 2.28 -5.96 0.10
N ARG A 85 3.23 -6.31 -0.78
CA ARG A 85 3.73 -7.68 -0.94
C ARG A 85 5.22 -7.66 -1.24
N PHE A 86 6.02 -8.17 -0.32
CA PHE A 86 7.45 -8.43 -0.47
C PHE A 86 7.89 -9.47 0.57
N ALA A 87 9.12 -9.96 0.45
CA ALA A 87 9.60 -11.13 1.20
C ALA A 87 9.84 -10.83 2.69
N MET A 88 8.76 -10.66 3.45
CA MET A 88 8.76 -10.61 4.91
C MET A 88 7.40 -11.04 5.46
N SER A 89 7.35 -11.38 6.74
CA SER A 89 6.17 -11.97 7.37
C SER A 89 4.95 -11.05 7.47
N ARG A 90 5.15 -9.74 7.45
CA ARG A 90 4.07 -8.74 7.54
C ARG A 90 4.44 -7.51 6.72
N PRO A 91 4.46 -7.66 5.40
CA PRO A 91 4.95 -6.62 4.50
C PRO A 91 4.08 -5.36 4.50
N GLU A 92 2.80 -5.52 4.72
CA GLU A 92 1.79 -4.46 4.61
C GLU A 92 1.99 -3.32 5.60
N ILE A 93 2.56 -3.60 6.78
CA ILE A 93 2.79 -2.58 7.83
C ILE A 93 4.16 -1.92 7.75
N PHE A 94 5.11 -2.49 6.99
CA PHE A 94 6.50 -2.05 7.00
C PHE A 94 6.67 -0.57 6.62
N ILE A 95 6.09 -0.17 5.49
CA ILE A 95 6.27 1.21 4.98
C ILE A 95 5.64 2.21 5.94
N SER A 96 4.41 1.98 6.39
CA SER A 96 3.73 2.88 7.32
C SER A 96 4.47 2.98 8.67
N SER A 97 4.93 1.85 9.23
CA SER A 97 5.72 1.85 10.48
C SER A 97 7.03 2.62 10.33
N TYR A 98 7.70 2.47 9.19
CA TYR A 98 8.94 3.17 8.94
C TYR A 98 8.71 4.68 8.75
N CYS A 99 7.66 5.06 8.02
CA CYS A 99 7.29 6.47 7.87
C CYS A 99 6.95 7.14 9.21
N GLU A 100 6.22 6.45 10.09
CA GLU A 100 5.96 6.90 11.46
C GLU A 100 7.27 7.10 12.24
N PHE A 101 8.16 6.10 12.17
CA PHE A 101 9.47 6.16 12.86
C PHE A 101 10.32 7.34 12.41
N ILE A 102 10.38 7.63 11.11
CA ILE A 102 11.15 8.76 10.56
C ILE A 102 10.35 10.07 10.52
N GLN A 103 9.10 10.06 10.98
CA GLN A 103 8.21 11.22 11.02
C GLN A 103 8.00 11.88 9.64
N ILE A 104 7.62 11.09 8.64
CA ILE A 104 7.26 11.59 7.33
C ILE A 104 5.80 11.25 7.01
N PRO A 105 5.01 12.17 6.46
CA PRO A 105 3.64 11.89 6.04
C PRO A 105 3.59 10.80 4.95
N TYR A 106 2.56 9.97 4.99
CA TYR A 106 2.41 8.87 4.03
C TYR A 106 0.95 8.58 3.71
N LEU A 107 0.71 7.88 2.59
CA LEU A 107 -0.62 7.41 2.23
C LEU A 107 -0.99 6.15 3.02
N GLY A 108 -2.17 6.17 3.62
CA GLY A 108 -2.81 4.99 4.19
C GLY A 108 -3.06 5.09 5.68
N ALA A 109 -3.59 4.00 6.24
CA ALA A 109 -3.89 3.90 7.65
C ALA A 109 -2.62 3.72 8.50
N PRO A 110 -2.67 4.11 9.80
CA PRO A 110 -1.61 3.81 10.75
C PRO A 110 -1.30 2.30 10.80
N PRO A 111 -0.07 1.91 11.19
CA PRO A 111 0.37 0.50 11.14
C PRO A 111 -0.53 -0.48 11.86
N ASN A 112 -1.05 -0.11 13.04
CA ASN A 112 -1.95 -0.95 13.83
C ASN A 112 -3.29 -1.20 13.12
N ILE A 113 -3.87 -0.18 12.52
CA ILE A 113 -5.12 -0.29 11.74
C ILE A 113 -4.88 -1.10 10.49
N ARG A 114 -3.76 -0.86 9.81
CA ARG A 114 -3.39 -1.60 8.61
C ARG A 114 -3.16 -3.09 8.90
N ALA A 115 -2.49 -3.42 10.01
CA ALA A 115 -2.29 -4.81 10.43
C ALA A 115 -3.62 -5.55 10.66
N ILE A 116 -4.61 -4.88 11.26
CA ILE A 116 -5.95 -5.45 11.45
C ILE A 116 -6.66 -5.63 10.10
N ALA A 117 -6.63 -4.62 9.24
CA ALA A 117 -7.36 -4.62 7.97
C ALA A 117 -6.83 -5.67 6.97
N GLU A 118 -5.54 -5.94 6.97
CA GLU A 118 -4.92 -6.92 6.07
C GLU A 118 -5.08 -8.37 6.56
N ASP A 119 -5.23 -8.60 7.86
CA ASP A 119 -5.51 -9.91 8.45
C ASP A 119 -7.02 -10.13 8.55
N LYS A 120 -7.57 -10.92 7.61
CA LYS A 120 -9.02 -11.17 7.52
C LYS A 120 -9.59 -11.89 8.74
N LEU A 121 -8.80 -12.74 9.41
CA LEU A 121 -9.24 -13.39 10.63
C LEU A 121 -9.29 -12.40 11.79
N LEU A 122 -8.22 -11.63 11.96
CA LEU A 122 -8.14 -10.60 12.99
C LEU A 122 -9.24 -9.54 12.81
N THR A 123 -9.47 -9.08 11.57
CA THR A 123 -10.58 -8.16 11.24
C THR A 123 -11.94 -8.72 11.70
N LYS A 124 -12.20 -10.00 11.40
CA LYS A 124 -13.45 -10.66 11.84
C LYS A 124 -13.56 -10.75 13.36
N MET A 125 -12.46 -11.05 14.04
CA MET A 125 -12.45 -11.09 15.51
C MET A 125 -12.76 -9.72 16.12
N VAL A 126 -12.17 -8.65 15.61
CA VAL A 126 -12.45 -7.27 16.03
C VAL A 126 -13.90 -6.93 15.77
N PHE A 127 -14.44 -7.20 14.59
CA PHE A 127 -15.85 -6.90 14.27
C PHE A 127 -16.82 -7.67 15.14
N ARG A 128 -16.54 -8.95 15.44
CA ARG A 128 -17.37 -9.73 16.38
C ARG A 128 -17.35 -9.16 17.79
N SER A 129 -16.21 -8.65 18.26
CA SER A 129 -16.12 -8.00 19.58
C SER A 129 -16.94 -6.70 19.66
N LEU A 130 -17.26 -6.11 18.51
CA LEU A 130 -18.13 -4.95 18.37
C LEU A 130 -19.59 -5.33 18.03
N GLU A 131 -19.94 -6.61 18.18
CA GLU A 131 -21.28 -7.15 17.89
C GLU A 131 -21.75 -6.94 16.43
N LEU A 132 -20.78 -6.75 15.50
CA LEU A 132 -21.09 -6.63 14.08
C LEU A 132 -21.22 -8.02 13.44
N ASN A 133 -22.20 -8.16 12.57
CA ASN A 133 -22.38 -9.39 11.79
C ASN A 133 -21.25 -9.55 10.79
N VAL A 134 -20.55 -10.67 10.89
CA VAL A 134 -19.46 -11.03 9.97
C VAL A 134 -19.65 -12.46 9.47
N PRO A 135 -19.30 -12.74 8.21
CA PRO A 135 -19.30 -14.10 7.69
C PRO A 135 -18.41 -15.00 8.53
N GLU A 136 -18.81 -16.24 8.72
CA GLU A 136 -17.96 -17.21 9.36
C GLU A 136 -16.67 -17.46 8.58
N GLY A 137 -15.66 -17.99 9.24
CA GLY A 137 -14.38 -18.28 8.63
C GLY A 137 -13.44 -18.95 9.62
N ILE A 138 -12.49 -19.67 9.07
CA ILE A 138 -11.42 -20.32 9.81
C ILE A 138 -10.07 -19.81 9.36
N GLY A 139 -9.14 -19.74 10.30
CA GLY A 139 -7.73 -19.51 10.01
C GLY A 139 -7.05 -20.84 9.68
N LEU A 140 -6.34 -20.86 8.56
CA LEU A 140 -5.50 -22.01 8.18
C LEU A 140 -4.04 -21.59 8.32
N SER A 141 -3.23 -22.40 9.03
CA SER A 141 -1.77 -22.27 9.04
C SER A 141 -1.15 -23.49 8.36
N GLY A 142 -0.05 -23.29 7.63
CA GLY A 142 0.65 -24.38 6.95
C GLY A 142 1.16 -25.48 7.89
N GLU A 143 1.32 -25.18 9.17
CA GLU A 143 1.79 -26.15 10.19
C GLU A 143 0.68 -27.01 10.79
N LYS A 144 -0.57 -26.56 10.74
CA LYS A 144 -1.70 -27.23 11.43
C LYS A 144 -2.68 -27.96 10.50
N GLY A 145 -2.49 -27.86 9.21
CA GLY A 145 -3.40 -28.48 8.25
C GLY A 145 -4.83 -27.88 8.28
N ILE A 146 -5.71 -28.46 7.49
CA ILE A 146 -7.15 -28.12 7.46
C ILE A 146 -7.83 -28.86 8.61
N PRO A 147 -8.59 -28.18 9.49
CA PRO A 147 -9.39 -28.85 10.49
C PRO A 147 -10.36 -29.86 9.83
N ALA A 148 -10.47 -31.04 10.42
CA ALA A 148 -11.32 -32.13 9.87
C ALA A 148 -12.82 -31.76 9.80
N GLN A 149 -13.24 -30.74 10.50
CA GLN A 149 -14.58 -30.15 10.43
C GLN A 149 -14.45 -28.66 10.15
N ALA A 150 -14.40 -28.29 8.88
CA ALA A 150 -14.57 -26.90 8.51
C ALA A 150 -16.06 -26.56 8.64
N PRO A 151 -16.44 -25.61 9.51
CA PRO A 151 -17.83 -25.19 9.64
C PRO A 151 -18.18 -24.24 8.47
N PHE A 152 -18.16 -24.75 7.26
CA PHE A 152 -18.84 -24.07 6.18
C PHE A 152 -20.26 -24.61 6.13
N PRO A 153 -21.28 -23.82 6.53
CA PRO A 153 -22.63 -24.16 6.14
C PRO A 153 -22.62 -24.20 4.60
N GLY A 154 -22.98 -25.35 4.05
CA GLY A 154 -23.24 -25.44 2.62
C GLY A 154 -24.28 -24.38 2.19
N PRO A 155 -24.39 -24.13 0.88
CA PRO A 155 -25.39 -23.24 0.34
C PRO A 155 -26.81 -23.69 0.73
#